data_430f891c7baebb70882e4036e985f953
#
_entry.id   430f891c7baebb70882e4036e985f953
#
_cell.length_a   1.000
_cell.length_b   1.000
_cell.length_c   1.000
_cell.angle_alpha   90.00
_cell.angle_beta   90.00
_cell.angle_gamma   90.00
#
_symmetry.space_group_name_H-M   'P 1'
#
loop_
_entity.id
_entity.type
_entity.pdbx_description
1 polymer ?
#
loop_
_entity_poly.entity_id
_entity_poly.type
_entity_poly.pdbx_seq_one_letter_code
_entity_poly.pdbx_strand_id
1 'polypeptide(L)'
;MRMYYRTALLLLTIFMLSTAPVLAAAPDNEQCMRCHGRPDVARKPGSKVYIDPVRFTATTHAIVGCTTCHDRVSPGHPNDGYAPAKAICGDCHAPVSKEYSQSLHGPKAGCTGCHDPHEVRLPMFLSGEDLNSKCAKCHDTRKTIQSHTKWLPQADLHIDSLPCITCHTGSKDYVITMSIQSRKPGSGSDFKNATYEELASFTKETDISRVIDRNGDNLVSLQELREFNHHLRGMNMRLWGMMTPEVVTHTYQILDNRWDCTFCHASGPKAMQKSFIAFPEKNGGYARVAVEKGAILDILYGTPDFYMLGTTRSTALNIIGGLIVAAGLSVPVGHGFIRFLTRKNRKEDDHEA
;
A
#
# COMPACT_ATOMS: atom_id res chain seq x y z
N MET A 1 -18.40 -10.22 63.56
CA MET A 1 -18.34 -10.55 62.10
C MET A 1 -19.12 -9.58 61.22
N ARG A 2 -20.39 -9.21 61.53
CA ARG A 2 -21.18 -8.27 60.64
C ARG A 2 -20.62 -6.84 60.53
N MET A 3 -19.84 -6.37 61.46
CA MET A 3 -19.29 -5.01 61.47
C MET A 3 -18.08 -4.88 60.54
N TYR A 4 -17.26 -5.92 60.42
CA TYR A 4 -16.11 -5.95 59.48
C TYR A 4 -16.53 -6.02 58.00
N TYR A 5 -17.65 -6.68 57.68
CA TYR A 5 -18.18 -6.72 56.33
C TYR A 5 -18.71 -5.35 55.86
N ARG A 6 -19.30 -4.56 56.76
CA ARG A 6 -19.80 -3.22 56.43
C ARG A 6 -18.67 -2.23 56.17
N THR A 7 -17.57 -2.30 56.97
CA THR A 7 -16.39 -1.47 56.76
C THR A 7 -15.61 -1.89 55.52
N ALA A 8 -15.48 -3.19 55.24
CA ALA A 8 -14.86 -3.69 54.01
C ALA A 8 -15.65 -3.31 52.73
N LEU A 9 -17.00 -3.37 52.82
CA LEU A 9 -17.85 -2.96 51.70
C LEU A 9 -17.77 -1.46 51.43
N LEU A 10 -17.68 -0.64 52.49
CA LEU A 10 -17.53 0.82 52.38
C LEU A 10 -16.16 1.21 51.80
N LEU A 11 -15.10 0.51 52.16
CA LEU A 11 -13.75 0.73 51.59
C LEU A 11 -13.68 0.29 50.13
N LEU A 12 -14.37 -0.80 49.75
CA LEU A 12 -14.44 -1.26 48.36
C LEU A 12 -15.22 -0.28 47.45
N THR A 13 -16.32 0.30 47.99
CA THR A 13 -17.10 1.32 47.25
C THR A 13 -16.34 2.62 47.12
N ILE A 14 -15.55 3.04 48.11
CA ILE A 14 -14.69 4.24 48.00
C ILE A 14 -13.56 4.01 47.01
N PHE A 15 -12.98 2.80 46.95
CA PHE A 15 -11.93 2.47 45.96
C PHE A 15 -12.47 2.40 44.50
N MET A 16 -13.71 1.94 44.32
CA MET A 16 -14.36 1.93 43.00
C MET A 16 -14.80 3.33 42.54
N LEU A 17 -15.05 4.28 43.45
CA LEU A 17 -15.39 5.66 43.10
C LEU A 17 -14.16 6.54 42.79
N SER A 18 -12.94 6.09 43.11
CA SER A 18 -11.72 6.84 42.87
C SER A 18 -11.08 6.57 41.50
N THR A 19 -11.60 5.65 40.71
CA THR A 19 -11.25 5.47 39.31
C THR A 19 -12.16 6.30 38.41
N ALA A 20 -12.28 7.60 38.70
CA ALA A 20 -12.75 8.50 37.67
C ALA A 20 -11.77 8.38 36.49
N PRO A 21 -12.23 8.09 35.25
CA PRO A 21 -11.34 8.18 34.10
C PRO A 21 -10.79 9.60 34.12
N VAL A 22 -9.48 9.73 34.18
CA VAL A 22 -8.80 10.99 33.86
C VAL A 22 -9.23 11.24 32.41
N LEU A 23 -10.26 12.05 32.23
CA LEU A 23 -10.60 12.63 30.95
C LEU A 23 -9.33 13.41 30.58
N ALA A 24 -8.50 12.80 29.74
CA ALA A 24 -7.40 13.51 29.11
C ALA A 24 -8.01 14.79 28.57
N ALA A 25 -7.47 15.93 28.98
CA ALA A 25 -7.90 17.23 28.49
C ALA A 25 -7.96 17.15 26.97
N ALA A 26 -9.09 17.56 26.40
CA ALA A 26 -9.21 17.56 24.95
C ALA A 26 -8.00 18.32 24.37
N PRO A 27 -7.33 17.78 23.33
CA PRO A 27 -6.18 18.46 22.76
C PRO A 27 -6.59 19.89 22.35
N ASP A 28 -5.72 20.85 22.59
CA ASP A 28 -5.92 22.29 22.30
C ASP A 28 -5.94 22.64 20.80
N ASN A 29 -6.16 21.62 19.96
CA ASN A 29 -6.22 21.75 18.50
C ASN A 29 -7.16 22.85 18.05
N GLU A 30 -8.35 22.96 18.67
CA GLU A 30 -9.35 23.96 18.30
C GLU A 30 -8.82 25.40 18.48
N GLN A 31 -8.13 25.64 19.58
CA GLN A 31 -7.55 26.96 19.86
C GLN A 31 -6.52 27.35 18.79
N CYS A 32 -5.60 26.44 18.47
CA CYS A 32 -4.57 26.68 17.46
C CYS A 32 -5.16 26.82 16.06
N MET A 33 -6.15 25.98 15.72
CA MET A 33 -6.78 25.95 14.41
C MET A 33 -7.66 27.18 14.11
N ARG A 34 -8.06 27.96 15.11
CA ARG A 34 -8.75 29.26 14.89
C ARG A 34 -7.93 30.19 14.01
N CYS A 35 -6.60 30.11 14.07
CA CYS A 35 -5.68 30.87 13.24
C CYS A 35 -5.02 29.99 12.18
N HIS A 36 -4.41 28.86 12.58
CA HIS A 36 -3.66 28.00 11.66
C HIS A 36 -4.55 27.27 10.64
N GLY A 37 -5.83 27.03 10.95
CA GLY A 37 -6.79 26.45 10.02
C GLY A 37 -7.42 27.44 9.02
N ARG A 38 -7.04 28.71 9.10
CA ARG A 38 -7.61 29.77 8.24
C ARG A 38 -6.59 30.25 7.22
N PRO A 39 -6.87 30.07 5.92
CA PRO A 39 -5.94 30.46 4.85
C PRO A 39 -5.65 31.96 4.81
N ASP A 40 -6.64 32.80 5.17
CA ASP A 40 -6.55 34.26 5.19
C ASP A 40 -5.65 34.78 6.32
N VAL A 41 -5.56 34.07 7.43
CA VAL A 41 -4.76 34.43 8.60
C VAL A 41 -3.35 33.83 8.51
N ALA A 42 -3.26 32.56 8.16
CA ALA A 42 -2.02 31.77 8.21
C ALA A 42 -1.15 31.89 6.95
N ARG A 43 -1.68 32.38 5.83
CA ARG A 43 -0.93 32.54 4.59
C ARG A 43 -0.38 33.94 4.42
N LYS A 44 0.65 34.30 5.19
CA LYS A 44 1.52 35.42 4.80
C LYS A 44 2.44 34.96 3.66
N PRO A 45 2.82 35.83 2.69
CA PRO A 45 3.80 35.50 1.68
C PRO A 45 5.06 34.89 2.32
N GLY A 46 5.43 33.65 1.94
CA GLY A 46 6.60 32.94 2.47
C GLY A 46 6.37 32.11 3.75
N SER A 47 5.21 32.17 4.40
CA SER A 47 4.94 31.34 5.58
C SER A 47 4.18 30.07 5.23
N LYS A 48 4.62 28.92 5.77
CA LYS A 48 3.96 27.62 5.65
C LYS A 48 3.22 27.25 6.94
N VAL A 49 2.50 28.20 7.52
CA VAL A 49 1.84 28.00 8.82
C VAL A 49 0.36 27.60 8.70
N TYR A 50 -0.18 27.58 7.48
CA TYR A 50 -1.54 27.08 7.25
C TYR A 50 -1.56 25.55 7.34
N ILE A 51 -2.51 25.03 8.11
CA ILE A 51 -2.80 23.62 8.27
C ILE A 51 -4.22 23.38 7.79
N ASP A 52 -4.41 22.47 6.83
CA ASP A 52 -5.74 22.08 6.38
C ASP A 52 -6.47 21.31 7.49
N PRO A 53 -7.58 21.84 8.05
CA PRO A 53 -8.27 21.20 9.16
C PRO A 53 -8.79 19.80 8.83
N VAL A 54 -9.29 19.59 7.61
CA VAL A 54 -9.87 18.31 7.19
C VAL A 54 -8.76 17.25 7.08
N ARG A 55 -7.64 17.62 6.50
CA ARG A 55 -6.50 16.71 6.38
C ARG A 55 -5.87 16.39 7.73
N PHE A 56 -5.71 17.40 8.59
CA PHE A 56 -5.11 17.21 9.91
C PHE A 56 -5.98 16.32 10.80
N THR A 57 -7.29 16.56 10.88
CA THR A 57 -8.20 15.76 11.72
C THR A 57 -8.28 14.29 11.27
N ALA A 58 -7.95 14.00 10.01
CA ALA A 58 -7.86 12.64 9.50
C ALA A 58 -6.54 11.94 9.86
N THR A 59 -5.59 12.64 10.53
CA THR A 59 -4.31 12.05 10.95
C THR A 59 -4.41 11.46 12.36
N THR A 60 -3.55 10.47 12.64
CA THR A 60 -3.39 9.97 14.00
C THR A 60 -2.76 11.01 14.94
N HIS A 61 -2.04 11.99 14.41
CA HIS A 61 -1.43 13.06 15.20
C HIS A 61 -2.45 14.07 15.74
N ALA A 62 -3.63 14.18 15.13
CA ALA A 62 -4.69 15.04 15.65
C ALA A 62 -5.16 14.64 17.05
N ILE A 63 -5.00 13.36 17.42
CA ILE A 63 -5.42 12.84 18.73
C ILE A 63 -4.46 13.29 19.84
N VAL A 64 -3.17 13.47 19.52
CA VAL A 64 -2.16 13.83 20.54
C VAL A 64 -2.08 15.34 20.82
N GLY A 65 -2.60 16.18 19.93
CA GLY A 65 -2.67 17.62 20.11
C GLY A 65 -1.43 18.39 19.63
N CYS A 66 -1.65 19.68 19.34
CA CYS A 66 -0.62 20.55 18.77
C CYS A 66 0.57 20.74 19.71
N THR A 67 0.30 20.98 20.99
CA THR A 67 1.34 21.27 22.01
C THR A 67 2.23 20.10 22.36
N THR A 68 1.81 18.87 22.05
CA THR A 68 2.67 17.68 22.20
C THR A 68 3.92 17.77 21.31
N CYS A 69 3.77 18.40 20.13
CA CYS A 69 4.87 18.58 19.19
C CYS A 69 5.46 20.00 19.24
N HIS A 70 4.64 20.99 19.61
CA HIS A 70 4.98 22.41 19.69
C HIS A 70 4.98 22.87 21.15
N ASP A 71 5.84 22.25 21.97
CA ASP A 71 5.91 22.43 23.43
C ASP A 71 6.36 23.83 23.89
N ARG A 72 6.97 24.62 22.98
CA ARG A 72 7.54 25.92 23.29
C ARG A 72 6.75 27.10 22.69
N VAL A 73 5.46 26.94 22.53
CA VAL A 73 4.59 28.07 22.15
C VAL A 73 4.36 28.96 23.37
N SER A 74 4.82 30.20 23.31
CA SER A 74 4.67 31.14 24.43
C SER A 74 3.23 31.69 24.47
N PRO A 75 2.77 32.20 25.63
CA PRO A 75 1.48 32.91 25.73
C PRO A 75 1.40 34.16 24.86
N GLY A 76 2.55 34.73 24.45
CA GLY A 76 2.64 35.90 23.58
C GLY A 76 2.57 35.60 22.09
N HIS A 77 2.52 34.30 21.70
CA HIS A 77 2.42 33.91 20.30
C HIS A 77 1.14 34.48 19.63
N PRO A 78 1.23 35.03 18.41
CA PRO A 78 2.35 35.06 17.46
C PRO A 78 3.21 36.36 17.56
N ASN A 79 3.01 37.19 18.58
CA ASN A 79 3.62 38.51 18.66
C ASN A 79 4.93 38.52 19.46
N ASP A 80 5.37 37.38 19.94
CA ASP A 80 6.58 37.19 20.74
C ASP A 80 7.88 37.12 19.90
N GLY A 81 7.76 37.04 18.57
CA GLY A 81 8.89 36.97 17.66
C GLY A 81 9.61 35.60 17.63
N TYR A 82 9.11 34.60 18.37
CA TYR A 82 9.70 33.25 18.41
C TYR A 82 9.01 32.33 17.42
N ALA A 83 9.83 31.53 16.71
CA ALA A 83 9.33 30.39 15.96
C ALA A 83 9.26 29.17 16.90
N PRO A 84 8.14 28.45 16.97
CA PRO A 84 8.05 27.23 17.75
C PRO A 84 9.16 26.22 17.40
N ALA A 85 9.66 25.50 18.39
CA ALA A 85 10.64 24.45 18.16
C ALA A 85 10.07 23.38 17.24
N LYS A 86 10.92 22.80 16.41
CA LYS A 86 10.54 21.65 15.59
C LYS A 86 10.42 20.43 16.48
N ALA A 87 9.36 19.65 16.27
CA ALA A 87 9.16 18.39 16.97
C ALA A 87 10.31 17.41 16.74
N ILE A 88 10.69 16.70 17.80
CA ILE A 88 11.65 15.59 17.74
C ILE A 88 10.86 14.29 17.59
N CYS A 89 10.69 13.84 16.36
CA CYS A 89 9.90 12.65 16.05
C CYS A 89 10.38 11.39 16.80
N GLY A 90 11.69 11.30 17.05
CA GLY A 90 12.31 10.17 17.74
C GLY A 90 11.89 9.98 19.19
N ASP A 91 11.32 10.99 19.86
CA ASP A 91 10.85 10.87 21.23
C ASP A 91 9.65 9.91 21.35
N CYS A 92 8.78 9.89 20.34
CA CYS A 92 7.66 8.97 20.26
C CYS A 92 7.94 7.79 19.31
N HIS A 93 8.68 8.01 18.24
CA HIS A 93 9.00 7.04 17.19
C HIS A 93 10.45 6.51 17.29
N ALA A 94 10.91 6.21 18.50
CA ALA A 94 12.30 5.80 18.76
C ALA A 94 12.79 4.60 17.92
N PRO A 95 12.02 3.49 17.77
CA PRO A 95 12.44 2.35 16.95
C PRO A 95 12.64 2.74 15.49
N VAL A 96 11.69 3.49 14.91
CA VAL A 96 11.73 3.96 13.52
C VAL A 96 12.89 4.95 13.32
N SER A 97 13.09 5.86 14.27
CA SER A 97 14.20 6.84 14.25
C SER A 97 15.55 6.13 14.25
N LYS A 98 15.70 5.10 15.08
CA LYS A 98 16.93 4.28 15.15
C LYS A 98 17.17 3.55 13.82
N GLU A 99 16.15 2.90 13.28
CA GLU A 99 16.22 2.19 12.00
C GLU A 99 16.59 3.15 10.86
N TYR A 100 15.89 4.29 10.78
CA TYR A 100 16.15 5.31 9.78
C TYR A 100 17.55 5.87 9.84
N SER A 101 18.07 6.15 11.03
CA SER A 101 19.43 6.70 11.21
C SER A 101 20.53 5.79 10.65
N GLN A 102 20.27 4.49 10.57
CA GLN A 102 21.18 3.49 10.01
C GLN A 102 21.01 3.30 8.49
N SER A 103 19.98 3.89 7.89
CA SER A 103 19.72 3.82 6.45
C SER A 103 20.60 4.81 5.67
N LEU A 104 20.68 4.60 4.34
CA LEU A 104 21.36 5.52 3.43
C LEU A 104 20.70 6.92 3.38
N HIS A 105 19.43 7.03 3.80
CA HIS A 105 18.70 8.28 3.85
C HIS A 105 18.89 9.05 5.15
N GLY A 106 19.21 8.37 6.26
CA GLY A 106 19.34 8.96 7.57
C GLY A 106 20.20 10.22 7.63
N PRO A 107 21.44 10.21 7.08
CA PRO A 107 22.30 11.40 7.09
C PRO A 107 21.92 12.45 6.02
N LYS A 108 20.99 12.17 5.11
CA LYS A 108 20.70 13.02 3.95
C LYS A 108 19.40 13.80 4.06
N ALA A 109 18.41 13.27 4.78
CA ALA A 109 17.09 13.90 4.89
C ALA A 109 16.53 13.70 6.30
N GLY A 110 15.85 14.72 6.84
CA GLY A 110 15.06 14.56 8.07
C GLY A 110 13.71 13.91 7.78
N CYS A 111 13.01 13.47 8.82
CA CYS A 111 11.69 12.83 8.72
C CYS A 111 10.69 13.67 7.89
N THR A 112 10.69 15.00 8.10
CA THR A 112 9.81 15.95 7.39
C THR A 112 10.18 16.15 5.91
N GLY A 113 11.29 15.60 5.45
CA GLY A 113 11.63 15.56 4.01
C GLY A 113 10.67 14.67 3.22
N CYS A 114 10.21 13.60 3.85
CA CYS A 114 9.26 12.65 3.27
C CYS A 114 7.85 12.77 3.87
N HIS A 115 7.74 13.03 5.17
CA HIS A 115 6.49 13.11 5.90
C HIS A 115 6.08 14.56 6.18
N ASP A 116 4.80 14.86 5.95
CA ASP A 116 4.17 16.04 6.53
C ASP A 116 3.41 15.61 7.78
N PRO A 117 3.83 16.01 8.99
CA PRO A 117 3.19 15.57 10.24
C PRO A 117 1.73 16.00 10.37
N HIS A 118 1.32 17.03 9.64
CA HIS A 118 -0.06 17.53 9.63
C HIS A 118 -0.96 16.83 8.59
N GLU A 119 -0.37 16.01 7.71
CA GLU A 119 -1.09 15.28 6.66
C GLU A 119 -0.71 13.79 6.60
N VAL A 120 -0.07 13.27 7.65
CA VAL A 120 0.34 11.86 7.68
C VAL A 120 -0.87 10.94 7.62
N ARG A 121 -0.86 10.05 6.65
CA ARG A 121 -1.87 8.99 6.48
C ARG A 121 -1.21 7.63 6.49
N LEU A 122 -1.99 6.62 6.86
CA LEU A 122 -1.52 5.24 6.73
C LEU A 122 -1.26 4.92 5.25
N PRO A 123 -0.21 4.14 4.92
CA PRO A 123 0.14 3.82 3.53
C PRO A 123 -1.01 3.25 2.70
N MET A 124 -1.92 2.51 3.35
CA MET A 124 -3.09 1.92 2.71
C MET A 124 -4.09 2.93 2.14
N PHE A 125 -4.02 4.19 2.58
CA PHE A 125 -4.93 5.27 2.14
C PHE A 125 -4.26 6.21 1.15
N LEU A 126 -3.02 5.90 0.75
CA LEU A 126 -2.27 6.64 -0.25
C LEU A 126 -2.21 5.82 -1.54
N SER A 127 -2.30 6.50 -2.67
CA SER A 127 -2.01 5.87 -3.95
C SER A 127 -0.52 5.57 -4.10
N GLY A 128 -0.16 4.68 -5.03
CA GLY A 128 1.24 4.45 -5.38
C GLY A 128 1.93 5.75 -5.84
N GLU A 129 1.22 6.59 -6.58
CA GLU A 129 1.68 7.91 -7.01
C GLU A 129 1.96 8.85 -5.83
N ASP A 130 1.03 8.92 -4.84
CA ASP A 130 1.24 9.72 -3.62
C ASP A 130 2.50 9.30 -2.87
N LEU A 131 2.73 7.98 -2.75
CA LEU A 131 3.92 7.44 -2.10
C LEU A 131 5.18 7.73 -2.92
N ASN A 132 5.13 7.50 -4.23
CA ASN A 132 6.26 7.73 -5.13
C ASN A 132 6.62 9.21 -5.24
N SER A 133 5.65 10.12 -5.15
CA SER A 133 5.90 11.57 -5.14
C SER A 133 6.85 12.02 -4.03
N LYS A 134 6.87 11.29 -2.89
CA LYS A 134 7.82 11.57 -1.79
C LYS A 134 9.25 11.24 -2.19
N CYS A 135 9.42 10.14 -2.91
CA CYS A 135 10.73 9.71 -3.43
C CYS A 135 11.20 10.63 -4.57
N ALA A 136 10.28 11.02 -5.45
CA ALA A 136 10.53 11.87 -6.61
C ALA A 136 11.01 13.29 -6.26
N LYS A 137 10.86 13.73 -5.00
CA LYS A 137 11.46 15.00 -4.55
C LYS A 137 12.98 15.05 -4.71
N CYS A 138 13.63 13.88 -4.68
CA CYS A 138 15.09 13.76 -4.78
C CYS A 138 15.53 12.79 -5.88
N HIS A 139 14.70 11.79 -6.21
CA HIS A 139 15.00 10.79 -7.25
C HIS A 139 14.31 11.15 -8.55
N ASP A 140 15.09 11.32 -9.61
CA ASP A 140 14.57 11.56 -10.97
C ASP A 140 13.85 10.30 -11.47
N THR A 141 12.55 10.41 -11.71
CA THR A 141 11.68 9.28 -12.09
C THR A 141 12.14 8.65 -13.41
N ARG A 142 12.54 9.42 -14.39
CA ARG A 142 13.00 8.88 -15.70
C ARG A 142 14.30 8.10 -15.57
N LYS A 143 15.26 8.62 -14.82
CA LYS A 143 16.52 7.90 -14.54
C LYS A 143 16.26 6.64 -13.73
N THR A 144 15.30 6.68 -12.81
CA THR A 144 14.87 5.52 -12.02
C THR A 144 14.29 4.45 -12.91
N ILE A 145 13.32 4.79 -13.78
CA ILE A 145 12.76 3.83 -14.75
C ILE A 145 13.87 3.24 -15.60
N GLN A 146 14.74 4.08 -16.19
CA GLN A 146 15.84 3.63 -17.03
C GLN A 146 16.80 2.67 -16.31
N SER A 147 17.07 2.88 -15.02
CA SER A 147 17.90 1.96 -14.25
C SER A 147 17.22 0.62 -13.98
N HIS A 148 15.90 0.62 -13.81
CA HIS A 148 15.10 -0.56 -13.51
C HIS A 148 14.81 -1.40 -14.75
N THR A 149 14.72 -0.81 -15.95
CA THR A 149 14.53 -1.57 -17.21
C THR A 149 15.63 -2.60 -17.49
N LYS A 150 16.79 -2.47 -16.84
CA LYS A 150 17.90 -3.42 -16.99
C LYS A 150 17.56 -4.81 -16.42
N TRP A 151 16.58 -4.91 -15.53
CA TRP A 151 16.26 -6.15 -14.84
C TRP A 151 14.75 -6.37 -14.65
N LEU A 152 13.94 -5.32 -14.64
CA LEU A 152 12.50 -5.37 -14.42
C LEU A 152 11.78 -5.21 -15.76
N PRO A 153 11.13 -6.27 -16.30
CA PRO A 153 10.28 -6.15 -17.46
C PRO A 153 9.16 -5.13 -17.22
N GLN A 154 8.85 -4.28 -18.20
CA GLN A 154 7.82 -3.24 -18.08
C GLN A 154 7.99 -2.38 -16.81
N ALA A 155 9.23 -1.93 -16.57
CA ALA A 155 9.59 -1.16 -15.39
C ALA A 155 8.75 0.12 -15.21
N ASP A 156 8.35 0.77 -16.29
CA ASP A 156 7.43 1.90 -16.33
C ASP A 156 6.08 1.56 -15.66
N LEU A 157 5.44 0.47 -16.08
CA LEU A 157 4.16 0.04 -15.52
C LEU A 157 4.28 -0.36 -14.04
N HIS A 158 5.37 -1.02 -13.65
CA HIS A 158 5.59 -1.39 -12.26
C HIS A 158 5.79 -0.16 -11.38
N ILE A 159 6.58 0.81 -11.82
CA ILE A 159 6.88 2.02 -11.06
C ILE A 159 5.65 2.93 -10.97
N ASP A 160 4.81 2.96 -12.00
CA ASP A 160 3.54 3.70 -11.97
C ASP A 160 2.50 3.06 -11.04
N SER A 161 2.49 1.72 -10.97
CA SER A 161 1.47 0.96 -10.23
C SER A 161 1.86 0.63 -8.79
N LEU A 162 3.16 0.49 -8.50
CA LEU A 162 3.67 0.08 -7.19
C LEU A 162 4.46 1.22 -6.54
N PRO A 163 4.29 1.43 -5.23
CA PRO A 163 5.15 2.35 -4.50
C PRO A 163 6.58 1.80 -4.41
N CYS A 164 7.55 2.70 -4.47
CA CYS A 164 8.97 2.36 -4.37
C CYS A 164 9.29 1.51 -3.13
N ILE A 165 8.57 1.76 -2.03
CA ILE A 165 8.71 1.01 -0.78
C ILE A 165 8.31 -0.47 -0.90
N THR A 166 7.63 -0.88 -1.96
CA THR A 166 7.31 -2.31 -2.19
C THR A 166 8.57 -3.13 -2.44
N CYS A 167 9.55 -2.55 -3.13
CA CYS A 167 10.83 -3.21 -3.41
C CYS A 167 11.99 -2.66 -2.57
N HIS A 168 11.85 -1.42 -2.04
CA HIS A 168 12.84 -0.78 -1.20
C HIS A 168 12.45 -0.86 0.28
N THR A 169 12.50 -2.04 0.86
CA THR A 169 12.04 -2.34 2.23
C THR A 169 12.80 -3.53 2.82
N GLY A 170 12.92 -3.56 4.13
CA GLY A 170 13.35 -4.74 4.87
C GLY A 170 12.22 -5.66 5.31
N SER A 171 10.96 -5.34 4.95
CA SER A 171 9.81 -6.17 5.29
C SER A 171 9.79 -7.47 4.50
N LYS A 172 9.28 -8.53 5.13
CA LYS A 172 9.05 -9.83 4.48
C LYS A 172 7.58 -10.11 4.25
N ASP A 173 6.70 -9.37 4.92
CA ASP A 173 5.26 -9.54 4.86
C ASP A 173 4.65 -8.39 4.05
N TYR A 174 3.71 -8.75 3.18
CA TYR A 174 3.06 -7.82 2.26
C TYR A 174 1.55 -7.95 2.32
N VAL A 175 0.89 -6.84 2.01
CA VAL A 175 -0.56 -6.77 1.85
C VAL A 175 -0.92 -6.19 0.50
N ILE A 176 -2.02 -6.67 -0.07
CA ILE A 176 -2.67 -6.03 -1.21
C ILE A 176 -3.89 -5.30 -0.67
N THR A 177 -3.89 -3.99 -0.77
CA THR A 177 -5.07 -3.18 -0.45
C THR A 177 -5.74 -2.78 -1.75
N MET A 178 -6.99 -3.18 -1.90
CA MET A 178 -7.81 -2.81 -3.04
C MET A 178 -8.76 -1.67 -2.66
N SER A 179 -9.01 -0.79 -3.59
CA SER A 179 -9.99 0.29 -3.48
C SER A 179 -10.85 0.33 -4.72
N ILE A 180 -12.08 0.81 -4.56
CA ILE A 180 -12.94 1.14 -5.69
C ILE A 180 -12.57 2.55 -6.11
N GLN A 181 -12.23 2.70 -7.38
CA GLN A 181 -11.96 4.00 -7.96
C GLN A 181 -13.07 4.39 -8.92
N SER A 182 -13.44 5.66 -8.90
CA SER A 182 -14.39 6.29 -9.81
C SER A 182 -13.70 7.33 -10.69
N ARG A 183 -14.28 7.64 -11.83
CA ARG A 183 -13.89 8.77 -12.68
C ARG A 183 -15.12 9.53 -13.15
N LYS A 184 -14.96 10.81 -13.34
CA LYS A 184 -16.02 11.62 -13.96
C LYS A 184 -16.14 11.28 -15.46
N PRO A 185 -17.35 11.20 -16.00
CA PRO A 185 -17.53 11.03 -17.43
C PRO A 185 -16.74 12.09 -18.22
N GLY A 186 -15.96 11.67 -19.20
CA GLY A 186 -15.16 12.58 -20.03
C GLY A 186 -13.79 12.99 -19.45
N SER A 187 -13.40 12.53 -18.24
CA SER A 187 -12.11 12.88 -17.61
C SER A 187 -10.92 11.98 -18.04
N GLY A 188 -11.08 11.18 -19.09
CA GLY A 188 -9.99 10.33 -19.59
C GLY A 188 -9.63 9.21 -18.61
N SER A 189 -8.34 9.13 -18.24
CA SER A 189 -7.80 8.09 -17.35
C SER A 189 -7.70 8.53 -15.87
N ASP A 190 -8.20 9.70 -15.51
CA ASP A 190 -8.10 10.25 -14.14
C ASP A 190 -9.08 9.55 -13.19
N PHE A 191 -8.69 8.38 -12.68
CA PHE A 191 -9.40 7.65 -11.65
C PHE A 191 -8.97 8.11 -10.26
N LYS A 192 -9.94 8.29 -9.36
CA LYS A 192 -9.72 8.62 -7.95
C LYS A 192 -10.46 7.63 -7.06
N ASN A 193 -9.98 7.45 -5.83
CA ASN A 193 -10.71 6.61 -4.88
C ASN A 193 -12.13 7.15 -4.72
N ALA A 194 -13.11 6.28 -4.87
CA ALA A 194 -14.52 6.62 -4.71
C ALA A 194 -14.79 7.07 -3.27
N THR A 195 -15.63 8.08 -3.11
CA THR A 195 -16.07 8.55 -1.79
C THR A 195 -17.18 7.65 -1.24
N TYR A 196 -17.46 7.80 0.07
CA TYR A 196 -18.58 7.10 0.70
C TYR A 196 -19.90 7.41 -0.02
N GLU A 197 -20.14 8.68 -0.33
CA GLU A 197 -21.38 9.14 -0.97
C GLU A 197 -21.55 8.56 -2.38
N GLU A 198 -20.45 8.50 -3.14
CA GLU A 198 -20.47 7.87 -4.47
C GLU A 198 -20.85 6.39 -4.38
N LEU A 199 -20.24 5.64 -3.47
CA LEU A 199 -20.54 4.21 -3.29
C LEU A 199 -21.94 4.00 -2.71
N ALA A 200 -22.37 4.79 -1.75
CA ALA A 200 -23.70 4.71 -1.17
C ALA A 200 -24.80 5.00 -2.22
N SER A 201 -24.55 5.96 -3.11
CA SER A 201 -25.49 6.24 -4.21
C SER A 201 -25.60 5.08 -5.21
N PHE A 202 -24.52 4.32 -5.36
CA PHE A 202 -24.46 3.16 -6.25
C PHE A 202 -25.18 1.94 -5.66
N THR A 203 -25.02 1.69 -4.37
CA THR A 203 -25.55 0.48 -3.72
C THR A 203 -27.02 0.59 -3.32
N LYS A 204 -27.48 1.81 -3.02
CA LYS A 204 -28.77 2.07 -2.34
C LYS A 204 -28.89 1.39 -0.96
N GLU A 205 -27.78 0.88 -0.43
CA GLU A 205 -27.70 0.23 0.88
C GLU A 205 -26.96 1.10 1.91
N THR A 206 -27.27 0.91 3.18
CA THR A 206 -26.60 1.62 4.27
C THR A 206 -25.18 1.10 4.53
N ASP A 207 -24.96 -0.18 4.25
CA ASP A 207 -23.66 -0.83 4.34
C ASP A 207 -23.05 -0.97 2.95
N ILE A 208 -22.09 -0.11 2.63
CA ILE A 208 -21.44 -0.09 1.32
C ILE A 208 -20.56 -1.32 1.06
N SER A 209 -20.19 -2.10 2.07
CA SER A 209 -19.41 -3.32 1.87
C SER A 209 -20.21 -4.39 1.13
N ARG A 210 -21.55 -4.36 1.29
CA ARG A 210 -22.51 -5.24 0.60
C ARG A 210 -22.49 -5.15 -0.92
N VAL A 211 -21.90 -4.11 -1.44
CA VAL A 211 -21.63 -3.98 -2.87
C VAL A 211 -20.82 -5.17 -3.41
N ILE A 212 -19.90 -5.70 -2.58
CA ILE A 212 -19.02 -6.81 -2.96
C ILE A 212 -19.32 -8.03 -2.09
N ASP A 213 -19.27 -7.87 -0.78
CA ASP A 213 -19.61 -8.89 0.21
C ASP A 213 -21.13 -9.07 0.26
N ARG A 214 -21.68 -9.82 -0.68
CA ARG A 214 -23.12 -9.99 -0.84
C ARG A 214 -23.72 -10.88 0.22
N ASN A 215 -23.00 -11.90 0.67
CA ASN A 215 -23.46 -12.81 1.70
C ASN A 215 -23.32 -12.24 3.11
N GLY A 216 -22.42 -11.25 3.30
CA GLY A 216 -22.20 -10.50 4.54
C GLY A 216 -21.49 -11.27 5.63
N ASP A 217 -20.61 -12.15 5.24
CA ASP A 217 -19.78 -12.92 6.15
C ASP A 217 -18.49 -12.19 6.58
N ASN A 218 -18.29 -10.95 6.08
CA ASN A 218 -17.11 -10.12 6.24
C ASN A 218 -15.84 -10.72 5.60
N LEU A 219 -16.02 -11.59 4.61
CA LEU A 219 -14.96 -12.13 3.78
C LEU A 219 -15.38 -12.05 2.31
N VAL A 220 -14.67 -11.29 1.51
CA VAL A 220 -14.93 -11.25 0.07
C VAL A 220 -14.30 -12.47 -0.58
N SER A 221 -15.10 -13.36 -1.12
CA SER A 221 -14.64 -14.50 -1.90
C SER A 221 -14.07 -14.05 -3.25
N LEU A 222 -13.19 -14.87 -3.84
CA LEU A 222 -12.68 -14.60 -5.19
C LEU A 222 -13.78 -14.56 -6.25
N GLN A 223 -14.87 -15.27 -6.03
CA GLN A 223 -16.04 -15.24 -6.91
C GLN A 223 -16.74 -13.89 -6.84
N GLU A 224 -17.06 -13.39 -5.64
CA GLU A 224 -17.68 -12.08 -5.43
C GLU A 224 -16.82 -10.96 -6.00
N LEU A 225 -15.49 -11.03 -5.77
CA LEU A 225 -14.57 -10.07 -6.33
C LEU A 225 -14.55 -10.06 -7.86
N ARG A 226 -14.60 -11.24 -8.49
CA ARG A 226 -14.64 -11.40 -9.94
C ARG A 226 -15.94 -10.89 -10.53
N GLU A 227 -17.07 -11.25 -9.92
CA GLU A 227 -18.40 -10.81 -10.35
C GLU A 227 -18.51 -9.28 -10.24
N PHE A 228 -18.05 -8.71 -9.15
CA PHE A 228 -18.03 -7.27 -8.95
C PHE A 228 -17.15 -6.57 -9.99
N ASN A 229 -15.91 -7.02 -10.18
CA ASN A 229 -15.00 -6.42 -11.16
C ASN A 229 -15.54 -6.52 -12.59
N HIS A 230 -16.22 -7.62 -12.92
CA HIS A 230 -16.89 -7.77 -14.21
C HIS A 230 -18.05 -6.77 -14.37
N HIS A 231 -18.82 -6.57 -13.31
CA HIS A 231 -19.95 -5.62 -13.30
C HIS A 231 -19.49 -4.16 -13.47
N LEU A 232 -18.33 -3.80 -12.94
CA LEU A 232 -17.73 -2.47 -13.09
C LEU A 232 -17.28 -2.14 -14.52
N ARG A 233 -17.07 -3.17 -15.38
CA ARG A 233 -16.74 -2.95 -16.80
C ARG A 233 -17.90 -2.25 -17.49
N GLY A 234 -17.67 -1.08 -18.02
CA GLY A 234 -18.70 -0.23 -18.62
C GLY A 234 -19.26 0.84 -17.68
N MET A 235 -18.99 0.77 -16.40
CA MET A 235 -19.17 1.87 -15.45
C MET A 235 -17.88 2.72 -15.40
N ASN A 236 -18.01 3.99 -15.02
CA ASN A 236 -16.83 4.81 -14.81
C ASN A 236 -16.14 4.47 -13.46
N MET A 237 -16.07 3.19 -13.14
CA MET A 237 -15.49 2.63 -11.91
C MET A 237 -14.55 1.47 -12.24
N ARG A 238 -13.59 1.23 -11.35
CA ARG A 238 -12.70 0.07 -11.41
C ARG A 238 -12.25 -0.35 -10.01
N LEU A 239 -11.89 -1.62 -9.85
CA LEU A 239 -11.08 -2.05 -8.73
C LEU A 239 -9.61 -1.74 -9.03
N TRP A 240 -8.95 -1.17 -8.05
CA TRP A 240 -7.52 -0.90 -8.10
C TRP A 240 -6.85 -1.51 -6.89
N GLY A 241 -5.80 -2.29 -7.10
CA GLY A 241 -5.05 -2.93 -6.03
C GLY A 241 -3.62 -2.40 -5.98
N MET A 242 -3.12 -2.18 -4.77
CA MET A 242 -1.76 -1.78 -4.51
C MET A 242 -1.12 -2.75 -3.51
N MET A 243 0.04 -3.27 -3.85
CA MET A 243 0.84 -4.11 -2.96
C MET A 243 1.81 -3.25 -2.19
N THR A 244 1.78 -3.35 -0.87
CA THR A 244 2.69 -2.65 0.03
C THR A 244 3.23 -3.61 1.09
N PRO A 245 4.38 -3.31 1.71
CA PRO A 245 4.75 -3.97 2.94
C PRO A 245 3.64 -3.83 4.00
N GLU A 246 3.38 -4.89 4.77
CA GLU A 246 2.44 -4.83 5.91
C GLU A 246 2.95 -3.86 6.98
N VAL A 247 4.26 -3.89 7.22
CA VAL A 247 4.97 -2.93 8.06
C VAL A 247 6.00 -2.21 7.20
N VAL A 248 5.83 -0.91 7.04
CA VAL A 248 6.79 -0.09 6.30
C VAL A 248 8.05 0.07 7.15
N THR A 249 9.15 -0.53 6.69
CA THR A 249 10.46 -0.35 7.30
C THR A 249 11.17 0.88 6.74
N HIS A 250 12.05 1.48 7.52
CA HIS A 250 12.83 2.66 7.11
C HIS A 250 14.28 2.32 6.78
N THR A 251 14.57 1.04 6.53
CA THR A 251 15.89 0.57 6.08
C THR A 251 16.17 0.92 4.63
N TYR A 252 15.11 0.99 3.80
CA TYR A 252 15.19 1.19 2.34
C TYR A 252 16.12 0.20 1.65
N GLN A 253 16.20 -1.02 2.17
CA GLN A 253 16.95 -2.11 1.57
C GLN A 253 16.29 -2.55 0.28
N ILE A 254 17.08 -2.98 -0.69
CA ILE A 254 16.55 -3.54 -1.92
C ILE A 254 16.12 -4.98 -1.64
N LEU A 255 14.91 -5.34 -2.06
CA LEU A 255 14.36 -6.68 -1.90
C LEU A 255 15.27 -7.73 -2.54
N ASP A 256 15.71 -8.73 -1.76
CA ASP A 256 16.67 -9.73 -2.21
C ASP A 256 16.09 -10.64 -3.30
N ASN A 257 14.81 -10.99 -3.18
CA ASN A 257 14.08 -11.85 -4.13
C ASN A 257 13.37 -11.06 -5.24
N ARG A 258 13.80 -9.84 -5.55
CA ARG A 258 13.21 -8.99 -6.61
C ARG A 258 13.21 -9.64 -8.00
N TRP A 259 14.01 -10.68 -8.21
CA TRP A 259 14.07 -11.45 -9.45
C TRP A 259 13.03 -12.57 -9.52
N ASP A 260 12.40 -12.90 -8.40
CA ASP A 260 11.34 -13.90 -8.34
C ASP A 260 9.99 -13.27 -8.63
N CYS A 261 9.62 -13.24 -9.90
CA CYS A 261 8.33 -12.70 -10.34
C CYS A 261 7.14 -13.39 -9.66
N THR A 262 7.30 -14.65 -9.25
CA THR A 262 6.23 -15.41 -8.58
C THR A 262 5.92 -14.89 -7.18
N PHE A 263 6.83 -14.13 -6.58
CA PHE A 263 6.59 -13.48 -5.29
C PHE A 263 5.39 -12.53 -5.34
N CYS A 264 5.29 -11.74 -6.42
CA CYS A 264 4.18 -10.83 -6.64
C CYS A 264 3.08 -11.42 -7.53
N HIS A 265 3.46 -12.20 -8.56
CA HIS A 265 2.58 -12.78 -9.56
C HIS A 265 2.19 -14.24 -9.23
N ALA A 266 2.14 -14.59 -7.96
CA ALA A 266 1.66 -15.89 -7.54
C ALA A 266 0.13 -15.94 -7.59
N SER A 267 -0.42 -17.03 -8.10
CA SER A 267 -1.85 -17.32 -8.11
C SER A 267 -2.20 -18.47 -7.16
N GLY A 268 -3.48 -18.54 -6.81
CA GLY A 268 -4.05 -19.61 -5.98
C GLY A 268 -3.79 -19.47 -4.47
N PRO A 269 -4.21 -20.48 -3.67
CA PRO A 269 -4.18 -20.42 -2.21
C PRO A 269 -2.78 -20.27 -1.59
N LYS A 270 -1.74 -20.52 -2.38
CA LYS A 270 -0.33 -20.36 -1.97
C LYS A 270 0.17 -18.93 -2.09
N ALA A 271 -0.64 -18.01 -2.64
CA ALA A 271 -0.30 -16.59 -2.64
C ALA A 271 -0.07 -16.14 -1.20
N MET A 272 1.11 -15.59 -0.92
CA MET A 272 1.50 -15.24 0.46
C MET A 272 0.90 -13.91 0.92
N GLN A 273 0.31 -13.14 0.00
CA GLN A 273 -0.20 -11.81 0.29
C GLN A 273 -1.56 -11.92 1.01
N LYS A 274 -1.68 -11.15 2.06
CA LYS A 274 -3.00 -10.83 2.64
C LYS A 274 -3.65 -9.76 1.77
N SER A 275 -4.93 -9.91 1.48
CA SER A 275 -5.65 -8.98 0.62
C SER A 275 -6.86 -8.41 1.34
N PHE A 276 -7.12 -7.12 1.15
CA PHE A 276 -8.23 -6.40 1.76
C PHE A 276 -8.85 -5.45 0.74
N ILE A 277 -10.13 -5.20 0.88
CA ILE A 277 -10.79 -4.06 0.25
C ILE A 277 -10.95 -2.97 1.29
N ALA A 278 -10.54 -1.77 0.95
CA ALA A 278 -10.71 -0.57 1.77
C ALA A 278 -11.97 0.17 1.31
N PHE A 279 -13.01 0.16 2.14
CA PHE A 279 -14.24 0.90 1.92
C PHE A 279 -14.19 2.23 2.64
N PRO A 280 -14.47 3.36 1.98
CA PRO A 280 -14.50 4.66 2.65
C PRO A 280 -15.64 4.73 3.65
N GLU A 281 -15.43 5.40 4.77
CA GLU A 281 -16.42 5.68 5.81
C GLU A 281 -16.85 7.16 5.78
N LYS A 282 -18.01 7.46 6.35
CA LYS A 282 -18.56 8.83 6.44
C LYS A 282 -17.65 9.82 7.17
N ASN A 283 -16.87 9.32 8.12
CA ASN A 283 -15.92 10.11 8.93
C ASN A 283 -14.58 10.38 8.21
N GLY A 284 -14.44 9.96 6.94
CA GLY A 284 -13.20 10.04 6.17
C GLY A 284 -12.19 8.93 6.49
N GLY A 285 -12.58 7.94 7.32
CA GLY A 285 -11.83 6.72 7.57
C GLY A 285 -12.07 5.66 6.49
N TYR A 286 -11.54 4.46 6.75
CA TYR A 286 -11.75 3.29 5.90
C TYR A 286 -11.97 2.04 6.73
N ALA A 287 -13.03 1.31 6.41
CA ALA A 287 -13.23 -0.06 6.89
C ALA A 287 -12.51 -1.04 5.96
N ARG A 288 -11.90 -2.07 6.53
CA ARG A 288 -11.24 -3.14 5.77
C ARG A 288 -12.05 -4.40 5.83
N VAL A 289 -12.35 -4.96 4.66
CA VAL A 289 -12.94 -6.30 4.53
C VAL A 289 -11.88 -7.22 3.93
N ALA A 290 -11.67 -8.35 4.58
CA ALA A 290 -10.69 -9.34 4.12
C ALA A 290 -11.15 -9.96 2.79
N VAL A 291 -10.16 -10.31 1.95
CA VAL A 291 -10.40 -11.00 0.68
C VAL A 291 -9.76 -12.38 0.74
N GLU A 292 -10.43 -13.37 0.20
CA GLU A 292 -9.92 -14.74 0.07
C GLU A 292 -8.57 -14.74 -0.66
N LYS A 293 -7.63 -15.55 -0.17
CA LYS A 293 -6.32 -15.70 -0.82
C LYS A 293 -6.46 -16.37 -2.18
N GLY A 294 -5.82 -15.80 -3.18
CA GLY A 294 -5.82 -16.40 -4.50
C GLY A 294 -5.32 -15.48 -5.61
N ALA A 295 -5.84 -15.66 -6.80
CA ALA A 295 -5.42 -15.00 -8.03
C ALA A 295 -5.93 -13.55 -8.14
N ILE A 296 -5.56 -12.70 -7.18
CA ILE A 296 -6.02 -11.30 -7.11
C ILE A 296 -5.62 -10.52 -8.36
N LEU A 297 -4.39 -10.67 -8.84
CA LEU A 297 -3.91 -9.95 -10.02
C LEU A 297 -4.65 -10.39 -11.30
N ASP A 298 -4.98 -11.68 -11.41
CA ASP A 298 -5.79 -12.19 -12.52
C ASP A 298 -7.20 -11.54 -12.51
N ILE A 299 -7.80 -11.45 -11.33
CA ILE A 299 -9.12 -10.84 -11.19
C ILE A 299 -9.10 -9.35 -11.49
N LEU A 300 -8.11 -8.62 -11.00
CA LEU A 300 -8.01 -7.17 -11.17
C LEU A 300 -7.68 -6.77 -12.61
N TYR A 301 -6.71 -7.44 -13.20
CA TYR A 301 -6.12 -7.01 -14.47
C TYR A 301 -6.38 -7.96 -15.63
N GLY A 302 -6.98 -9.15 -15.36
CA GLY A 302 -7.17 -10.19 -16.37
C GLY A 302 -5.83 -10.69 -16.93
N THR A 303 -4.74 -10.51 -16.17
CA THR A 303 -3.44 -11.08 -16.52
C THR A 303 -3.47 -12.56 -16.22
N PRO A 304 -3.43 -13.44 -17.24
CA PRO A 304 -3.28 -14.85 -16.99
C PRO A 304 -2.01 -15.09 -16.19
N ASP A 305 -2.01 -16.15 -15.38
CA ASP A 305 -0.78 -16.62 -14.76
C ASP A 305 0.34 -16.60 -15.78
N PHE A 306 1.43 -15.90 -15.47
CA PHE A 306 2.56 -15.83 -16.38
C PHE A 306 3.11 -17.24 -16.60
N TYR A 307 2.88 -17.80 -17.77
CA TYR A 307 3.55 -18.99 -18.24
C TYR A 307 5.00 -18.66 -18.62
N MET A 308 5.78 -18.24 -17.67
CA MET A 308 7.23 -18.27 -17.82
C MET A 308 7.69 -19.68 -17.45
N LEU A 309 8.51 -20.28 -18.30
CA LEU A 309 9.14 -21.58 -18.01
C LEU A 309 9.77 -21.53 -16.61
N GLY A 310 9.27 -22.35 -15.70
CA GLY A 310 9.72 -22.38 -14.30
C GLY A 310 8.87 -21.58 -13.31
N THR A 311 7.88 -20.78 -13.74
CA THR A 311 7.00 -20.03 -12.83
C THR A 311 5.74 -20.78 -12.44
N THR A 312 5.31 -21.75 -13.27
CA THR A 312 4.19 -22.62 -12.92
C THR A 312 4.65 -23.63 -11.87
N ARG A 313 4.07 -23.54 -10.68
CA ARG A 313 4.33 -24.48 -9.57
C ARG A 313 3.64 -25.84 -9.76
N SER A 314 3.09 -26.11 -10.93
CA SER A 314 2.52 -27.41 -11.27
C SER A 314 3.61 -28.31 -11.86
N THR A 315 4.12 -29.20 -11.05
CA THR A 315 5.11 -30.22 -11.47
C THR A 315 4.60 -31.03 -12.68
N ALA A 316 3.31 -31.33 -12.72
CA ALA A 316 2.71 -32.05 -13.83
C ALA A 316 2.78 -31.25 -15.15
N LEU A 317 2.46 -29.96 -15.15
CA LEU A 317 2.57 -29.11 -16.35
C LEU A 317 4.01 -28.90 -16.78
N ASN A 318 4.94 -28.81 -15.85
CA ASN A 318 6.38 -28.72 -16.18
C ASN A 318 6.89 -30.03 -16.83
N ILE A 319 6.46 -31.20 -16.36
CA ILE A 319 6.80 -32.47 -16.97
C ILE A 319 6.19 -32.56 -18.39
N ILE A 320 4.91 -32.24 -18.55
CA ILE A 320 4.24 -32.26 -19.86
C ILE A 320 4.93 -31.28 -20.82
N GLY A 321 5.23 -30.07 -20.39
CA GLY A 321 5.94 -29.05 -21.18
C GLY A 321 7.34 -29.55 -21.58
N GLY A 322 8.06 -30.13 -20.64
CA GLY A 322 9.38 -30.78 -20.91
C GLY A 322 9.31 -31.89 -21.94
N LEU A 323 8.29 -32.74 -21.87
CA LEU A 323 8.07 -33.81 -22.84
C LEU A 323 7.75 -33.27 -24.24
N ILE A 324 6.93 -32.25 -24.34
CA ILE A 324 6.62 -31.58 -25.62
C ILE A 324 7.89 -30.99 -26.25
N VAL A 325 8.69 -30.30 -25.46
CA VAL A 325 9.96 -29.72 -25.94
C VAL A 325 10.94 -30.81 -26.37
N ALA A 326 11.08 -31.86 -25.57
CA ALA A 326 11.94 -33.03 -25.89
C ALA A 326 11.48 -33.75 -27.18
N ALA A 327 10.18 -33.96 -27.34
CA ALA A 327 9.60 -34.55 -28.54
C ALA A 327 9.83 -33.65 -29.77
N GLY A 328 9.62 -32.32 -29.64
CA GLY A 328 9.87 -31.35 -30.69
C GLY A 328 11.35 -31.31 -31.13
N LEU A 329 12.27 -31.39 -30.19
CA LEU A 329 13.71 -31.40 -30.47
C LEU A 329 14.22 -32.74 -31.03
N SER A 330 13.57 -33.86 -30.72
CA SER A 330 14.00 -35.18 -31.19
C SER A 330 14.02 -35.30 -32.71
N VAL A 331 13.09 -34.65 -33.42
CA VAL A 331 13.00 -34.69 -34.87
C VAL A 331 14.19 -33.96 -35.54
N PRO A 332 14.49 -32.70 -35.26
CA PRO A 332 15.61 -32.00 -35.89
C PRO A 332 16.96 -32.58 -35.46
N VAL A 333 17.10 -33.03 -34.20
CA VAL A 333 18.32 -33.67 -33.71
C VAL A 333 18.53 -35.02 -34.38
N GLY A 334 17.47 -35.85 -34.41
CA GLY A 334 17.53 -37.17 -35.08
C GLY A 334 17.83 -37.04 -36.57
N HIS A 335 17.15 -36.09 -37.24
CA HIS A 335 17.42 -35.84 -38.65
C HIS A 335 18.85 -35.31 -38.90
N GLY A 336 19.34 -34.41 -38.08
CA GLY A 336 20.72 -33.90 -38.14
C GLY A 336 21.73 -35.01 -37.91
N PHE A 337 21.46 -35.91 -36.93
CA PHE A 337 22.33 -37.05 -36.67
C PHE A 337 22.36 -38.05 -37.80
N ILE A 338 21.22 -38.39 -38.40
CA ILE A 338 21.15 -39.25 -39.60
C ILE A 338 21.92 -38.60 -40.75
N ARG A 339 21.72 -37.31 -40.99
CA ARG A 339 22.45 -36.54 -42.04
C ARG A 339 23.96 -36.56 -41.79
N PHE A 340 24.39 -36.47 -40.55
CA PHE A 340 25.79 -36.56 -40.19
C PHE A 340 26.36 -37.96 -40.46
N LEU A 341 25.66 -39.04 -40.06
CA LEU A 341 26.08 -40.41 -40.30
C LEU A 341 26.14 -40.78 -41.82
N THR A 342 25.17 -40.28 -42.58
CA THR A 342 25.10 -40.59 -44.04
C THR A 342 25.91 -39.64 -44.90
N ARG A 343 26.69 -38.73 -44.31
CA ARG A 343 27.48 -37.70 -45.03
C ARG A 343 28.50 -38.28 -45.99
N LYS A 344 29.11 -39.44 -45.70
CA LYS A 344 30.06 -40.12 -46.58
C LYS A 344 29.36 -40.68 -47.82
N ASN A 345 28.27 -41.38 -47.68
CA ASN A 345 27.54 -42.02 -48.77
C ASN A 345 27.03 -40.98 -49.79
N ARG A 346 26.65 -39.81 -49.34
CA ARG A 346 26.14 -38.71 -50.16
C ARG A 346 27.24 -38.05 -51.00
N LYS A 347 28.52 -38.11 -50.59
CA LYS A 347 29.65 -37.61 -51.36
C LYS A 347 30.08 -38.56 -52.47
N GLU A 348 29.74 -39.84 -52.35
CA GLU A 348 30.00 -40.81 -53.42
C GLU A 348 28.98 -40.69 -54.54
N ASP A 349 27.69 -40.48 -54.22
CA ASP A 349 26.62 -40.25 -55.24
C ASP A 349 26.82 -38.98 -56.09
N ASP A 350 27.42 -37.90 -55.53
CA ASP A 350 27.69 -36.65 -56.24
C ASP A 350 28.93 -36.77 -57.19
N HIS A 351 29.66 -37.85 -57.15
CA HIS A 351 30.82 -38.11 -58.04
C HIS A 351 30.51 -39.09 -59.18
N GLU A 352 29.34 -39.75 -59.17
CA GLU A 352 28.90 -40.68 -60.24
C GLU A 352 27.85 -40.03 -61.18
N ALA A 353 27.44 -38.76 -60.95
CA ALA A 353 26.60 -38.00 -61.84
C ALA A 353 27.40 -36.90 -62.53
#